data_02693ddd2de10ef3ff6b450e04b25a8c
#
_entry.id   02693ddd2de10ef3ff6b450e04b25a8c
#
_cell.length_a   1.000
_cell.length_b   1.000
_cell.length_c   1.000
_cell.angle_alpha   90.00
_cell.angle_beta   90.00
_cell.angle_gamma   90.00
#
_symmetry.space_group_name_H-M   'P 1'
#
loop_
_entity.id
_entity.type
_entity.pdbx_description
1 polymer ?
#
loop_
_entity_poly.entity_id
_entity_poly.type
_entity_poly.pdbx_seq_one_letter_code
_entity_poly.pdbx_strand_id
1 'polypeptide(L)'
;VLDQRSRTAGSATAAGLLIKIAVLAVVAALAVWAALPLINAGAWWGLALEAVVAAVLFYVYLQRRAIQLKYLIPGTLLLIAFQILPVLLTVGTSFSNYGDGHRVDKEQAIEAIIATGVEPTPGGTTYTLAVGESASGELTLLLHDPLDGSTWAGTEAGLTALPNATVDGSGRVAAAPGYTVWSLAELNERQAELAELAVPTGPETGIKVNGLSAFEGTSTISYDATCDCITDTATGAVWYADNEDGSFRTEDGQAALVGWRVGIGADNYLAVLTDPDIRGPFLGIFTWNVMFAAGSVLFTFAIGLGTAMALNKPDMRGTKLYRTLMILPYAMPSFAMLLVWAQMFNRDFGLVNDLFNLDVNWYGGTWSARAMVLIANTWLGWPYMFLICLGALQALPSDSLEAAKIDGATGVTAFRTITLPLLLIALTPLLISSFAFNFNNFNAIELLSGGHPFVAGDAVGGTDLLITYAFRQAFGSSSADYGFASAISVFIFLIVATISAVMFRFTRNQEDVYS
;
A
#
# COMPACT_ATOMS: atom_id res chain seq x y z
N VAL A 1 47.35 36.40 -29.36
CA VAL A 1 46.80 35.03 -29.37
C VAL A 1 45.52 35.03 -28.54
N LEU A 2 44.48 35.59 -29.09
CA LEU A 2 43.12 35.57 -28.56
C LEU A 2 42.21 35.30 -29.74
N ASP A 3 41.26 34.41 -29.51
CA ASP A 3 40.09 34.17 -30.37
C ASP A 3 40.14 32.94 -31.28
N GLN A 4 39.73 31.82 -30.70
CA GLN A 4 39.01 30.73 -31.41
C GLN A 4 38.28 29.83 -30.40
N ARG A 5 37.28 30.37 -29.72
CA ARG A 5 36.16 29.56 -29.22
C ARG A 5 35.02 29.68 -30.23
N SER A 6 35.18 29.04 -31.38
CA SER A 6 34.07 28.76 -32.27
C SER A 6 33.12 27.77 -31.55
N ARG A 7 32.02 28.32 -31.09
CA ARG A 7 30.85 27.53 -30.61
C ARG A 7 30.38 26.70 -31.80
N THR A 8 30.81 25.47 -31.86
CA THR A 8 30.09 24.43 -32.64
C THR A 8 28.71 24.26 -32.02
N ALA A 9 27.74 25.06 -32.46
CA ALA A 9 26.34 24.78 -32.30
C ALA A 9 26.12 23.43 -33.02
N GLY A 10 26.07 22.35 -32.25
CA GLY A 10 25.82 21.03 -32.79
C GLY A 10 24.54 21.10 -33.62
N SER A 11 24.66 20.91 -34.93
CA SER A 11 23.53 20.75 -35.83
C SER A 11 22.74 19.56 -35.34
N ALA A 12 21.45 19.77 -35.00
CA ALA A 12 20.58 18.70 -34.60
C ALA A 12 20.57 17.67 -35.75
N THR A 13 21.04 16.46 -35.49
CA THR A 13 20.97 15.39 -36.47
C THR A 13 19.50 15.15 -36.84
N ALA A 14 19.23 14.81 -38.09
CA ALA A 14 17.84 14.53 -38.54
C ALA A 14 17.15 13.49 -37.63
N ALA A 15 17.89 12.49 -37.16
CA ALA A 15 17.42 11.52 -36.18
C ALA A 15 17.00 12.16 -34.84
N GLY A 16 17.79 13.10 -34.30
CA GLY A 16 17.45 13.82 -33.07
C GLY A 16 16.20 14.70 -33.22
N LEU A 17 15.98 15.29 -34.39
CA LEU A 17 14.76 16.04 -34.67
C LEU A 17 13.54 15.13 -34.75
N LEU A 18 13.64 13.99 -35.43
CA LEU A 18 12.57 13.00 -35.53
C LEU A 18 12.17 12.43 -34.15
N ILE A 19 13.15 12.07 -33.31
CA ILE A 19 12.90 11.62 -31.94
C ILE A 19 12.17 12.71 -31.13
N LYS A 20 12.61 13.95 -31.25
CA LYS A 20 11.96 15.08 -30.56
C LYS A 20 10.51 15.26 -30.99
N ILE A 21 10.23 15.21 -32.29
CA ILE A 21 8.86 15.31 -32.84
C ILE A 21 8.01 14.13 -32.34
N ALA A 22 8.55 12.91 -32.38
CA ALA A 22 7.83 11.72 -31.93
C ALA A 22 7.48 11.80 -30.42
N VAL A 23 8.43 12.21 -29.56
CA VAL A 23 8.16 12.40 -28.13
C VAL A 23 7.10 13.47 -27.87
N LEU A 24 7.18 14.63 -28.55
CA LEU A 24 6.19 15.69 -28.39
C LEU A 24 4.80 15.27 -28.91
N ALA A 25 4.74 14.47 -29.98
CA ALA A 25 3.49 13.92 -30.49
C ALA A 25 2.85 12.94 -29.49
N VAL A 26 3.66 12.08 -28.85
CA VAL A 26 3.18 11.17 -27.79
C VAL A 26 2.65 11.97 -26.59
N VAL A 27 3.38 13.02 -26.15
CA VAL A 27 2.92 13.90 -25.05
C VAL A 27 1.59 14.56 -25.41
N ALA A 28 1.44 15.07 -26.64
CA ALA A 28 0.18 15.67 -27.09
C ALA A 28 -0.97 14.67 -27.13
N ALA A 29 -0.71 13.45 -27.62
CA ALA A 29 -1.73 12.40 -27.67
C ALA A 29 -2.18 11.97 -26.27
N LEU A 30 -1.24 11.83 -25.32
CA LEU A 30 -1.55 11.50 -23.92
C LEU A 30 -2.33 12.64 -23.24
N ALA A 31 -1.98 13.90 -23.50
CA ALA A 31 -2.72 15.04 -22.96
C ALA A 31 -4.16 15.07 -23.49
N VAL A 32 -4.36 14.88 -24.79
CA VAL A 32 -5.73 14.82 -25.37
C VAL A 32 -6.52 13.65 -24.80
N TRP A 33 -5.87 12.49 -24.63
CA TRP A 33 -6.53 11.30 -24.08
C TRP A 33 -6.94 11.50 -22.62
N ALA A 34 -6.10 12.11 -21.78
CA ALA A 34 -6.38 12.38 -20.37
C ALA A 34 -7.40 13.54 -20.18
N ALA A 35 -7.48 14.48 -21.12
CA ALA A 35 -8.47 15.56 -21.08
C ALA A 35 -9.92 15.08 -21.26
N LEU A 36 -10.14 14.01 -22.06
CA LEU A 36 -11.49 13.53 -22.36
C LEU A 36 -12.30 13.12 -21.11
N PRO A 37 -11.82 12.25 -20.21
CA PRO A 37 -12.54 11.92 -18.98
C PRO A 37 -12.73 13.12 -18.04
N LEU A 38 -11.77 14.05 -17.98
CA LEU A 38 -11.90 15.27 -17.18
C LEU A 38 -13.02 16.20 -17.70
N ILE A 39 -13.16 16.31 -19.02
CA ILE A 39 -14.24 17.07 -19.65
C ILE A 39 -15.59 16.40 -19.37
N ASN A 40 -15.68 15.08 -19.55
CA ASN A 40 -16.92 14.33 -19.32
C ASN A 40 -17.37 14.39 -17.86
N ALA A 41 -16.42 14.40 -16.92
CA ALA A 41 -16.68 14.54 -15.48
C ALA A 41 -16.89 15.99 -15.04
N GLY A 42 -16.80 17.00 -15.91
CA GLY A 42 -16.90 18.42 -15.54
C GLY A 42 -15.75 18.90 -14.65
N ALA A 43 -14.63 18.17 -14.58
CA ALA A 43 -13.51 18.46 -13.68
C ALA A 43 -12.59 19.55 -14.24
N TRP A 44 -13.10 20.77 -14.36
CA TRP A 44 -12.43 21.91 -14.99
C TRP A 44 -11.09 22.29 -14.36
N TRP A 45 -10.92 22.11 -13.03
CA TRP A 45 -9.66 22.33 -12.35
C TRP A 45 -8.59 21.30 -12.73
N GLY A 46 -8.99 20.03 -12.89
CA GLY A 46 -8.11 18.98 -13.39
C GLY A 46 -7.63 19.26 -14.81
N LEU A 47 -8.56 19.69 -15.67
CA LEU A 47 -8.25 20.08 -17.06
C LEU A 47 -7.29 21.29 -17.10
N ALA A 48 -7.50 22.30 -16.26
CA ALA A 48 -6.61 23.46 -16.18
C ALA A 48 -5.19 23.04 -15.72
N LEU A 49 -5.08 22.17 -14.70
CA LEU A 49 -3.80 21.65 -14.22
C LEU A 49 -3.08 20.86 -15.33
N GLU A 50 -3.80 19.98 -16.02
CA GLU A 50 -3.25 19.21 -17.15
C GLU A 50 -2.74 20.12 -18.28
N ALA A 51 -3.52 21.12 -18.65
CA ALA A 51 -3.12 22.11 -19.66
C ALA A 51 -1.83 22.85 -19.27
N VAL A 52 -1.68 23.21 -17.99
CA VAL A 52 -0.46 23.86 -17.46
C VAL A 52 0.73 22.88 -17.55
N VAL A 53 0.57 21.64 -17.13
CA VAL A 53 1.62 20.61 -17.22
C VAL A 53 2.05 20.39 -18.66
N ALA A 54 1.09 20.22 -19.57
CA ALA A 54 1.36 20.08 -21.00
C ALA A 54 2.10 21.30 -21.56
N ALA A 55 1.65 22.52 -21.24
CA ALA A 55 2.30 23.76 -21.69
C ALA A 55 3.75 23.87 -21.19
N VAL A 56 4.02 23.53 -19.92
CA VAL A 56 5.37 23.51 -19.35
C VAL A 56 6.26 22.49 -20.06
N LEU A 57 5.74 21.29 -20.33
CA LEU A 57 6.45 20.25 -21.07
C LEU A 57 6.83 20.73 -22.48
N PHE A 58 5.86 21.23 -23.22
CA PHE A 58 6.10 21.78 -24.57
C PHE A 58 7.11 22.94 -24.51
N TYR A 59 6.94 23.87 -23.60
CA TYR A 59 7.86 25.01 -23.43
C TYR A 59 9.31 24.55 -23.22
N VAL A 60 9.54 23.65 -22.25
CA VAL A 60 10.90 23.18 -21.92
C VAL A 60 11.51 22.36 -23.06
N TYR A 61 10.76 21.45 -23.68
CA TYR A 61 11.30 20.60 -24.75
C TYR A 61 11.50 21.35 -26.06
N LEU A 62 10.74 22.41 -26.32
CA LEU A 62 10.93 23.28 -27.50
C LEU A 62 12.13 24.20 -27.35
N GLN A 63 12.44 24.67 -26.14
CA GLN A 63 13.60 25.54 -25.89
C GLN A 63 14.94 24.84 -26.13
N ARG A 64 15.93 25.58 -26.68
CA ARG A 64 17.31 25.07 -26.87
C ARG A 64 18.18 25.19 -25.62
N ARG A 65 17.84 26.08 -24.67
CA ARG A 65 18.68 26.46 -23.53
C ARG A 65 18.44 25.65 -22.25
N ALA A 66 17.29 24.99 -22.10
CA ALA A 66 16.88 24.28 -20.88
C ALA A 66 17.32 22.81 -20.88
N ILE A 67 18.58 22.51 -21.19
CA ILE A 67 19.09 21.13 -21.31
C ILE A 67 18.94 20.37 -19.99
N GLN A 68 19.31 20.99 -18.88
CA GLN A 68 19.22 20.34 -17.55
C GLN A 68 17.78 19.97 -17.18
N LEU A 69 16.83 20.88 -17.43
CA LEU A 69 15.39 20.63 -17.17
C LEU A 69 14.84 19.48 -18.00
N LYS A 70 15.30 19.29 -19.25
CA LYS A 70 14.86 18.17 -20.09
C LYS A 70 15.20 16.81 -19.51
N TYR A 71 16.31 16.69 -18.81
CA TYR A 71 16.69 15.45 -18.12
C TYR A 71 15.99 15.29 -16.77
N LEU A 72 15.69 16.40 -16.07
CA LEU A 72 15.01 16.36 -14.78
C LEU A 72 13.51 16.08 -14.89
N ILE A 73 12.83 16.62 -15.88
CA ILE A 73 11.36 16.54 -16.02
C ILE A 73 10.83 15.12 -15.98
N PRO A 74 11.35 14.13 -16.74
CA PRO A 74 10.80 12.78 -16.67
C PRO A 74 10.87 12.19 -15.26
N GLY A 75 12.01 12.33 -14.59
CA GLY A 75 12.16 11.87 -13.20
C GLY A 75 11.24 12.63 -12.23
N THR A 76 11.09 13.94 -12.39
CA THR A 76 10.20 14.75 -11.55
C THR A 76 8.74 14.40 -11.76
N LEU A 77 8.30 14.15 -13.00
CA LEU A 77 6.93 13.72 -13.28
C LEU A 77 6.63 12.34 -12.67
N LEU A 78 7.56 11.40 -12.80
CA LEU A 78 7.43 10.09 -12.16
C LEU A 78 7.41 10.22 -10.63
N LEU A 79 8.24 11.09 -10.05
CA LEU A 79 8.24 11.39 -8.62
C LEU A 79 6.88 11.96 -8.18
N ILE A 80 6.33 12.92 -8.93
CA ILE A 80 5.03 13.52 -8.61
C ILE A 80 3.92 12.48 -8.73
N ALA A 81 3.85 11.75 -9.86
CA ALA A 81 2.78 10.81 -10.14
C ALA A 81 2.78 9.58 -9.21
N PHE A 82 3.95 9.02 -8.91
CA PHE A 82 4.06 7.74 -8.18
C PHE A 82 4.48 7.88 -6.72
N GLN A 83 4.93 9.04 -6.30
CA GLN A 83 5.36 9.27 -4.92
C GLN A 83 4.54 10.38 -4.24
N ILE A 84 4.52 11.59 -4.81
CA ILE A 84 3.89 12.74 -4.15
C ILE A 84 2.37 12.61 -4.16
N LEU A 85 1.77 12.31 -5.31
CA LEU A 85 0.31 12.21 -5.43
C LEU A 85 -0.29 11.13 -4.52
N PRO A 86 0.21 9.88 -4.47
CA PRO A 86 -0.29 8.89 -3.52
C PRO A 86 -0.17 9.34 -2.06
N VAL A 87 0.94 10.00 -1.68
CA VAL A 87 1.10 10.54 -0.31
C VAL A 87 0.04 11.61 -0.02
N LEU A 88 -0.19 12.55 -0.95
CA LEU A 88 -1.22 13.58 -0.76
C LEU A 88 -2.63 12.99 -0.67
N LEU A 89 -2.93 11.98 -1.49
CA LEU A 89 -4.21 11.25 -1.43
C LEU A 89 -4.36 10.52 -0.10
N THR A 90 -3.34 9.84 0.39
CA THR A 90 -3.35 9.18 1.70
C THR A 90 -3.58 10.20 2.82
N VAL A 91 -2.86 11.33 2.79
CA VAL A 91 -3.07 12.41 3.77
C VAL A 91 -4.49 12.97 3.67
N GLY A 92 -5.02 13.20 2.46
CA GLY A 92 -6.41 13.67 2.28
C GLY A 92 -7.44 12.66 2.80
N THR A 93 -7.26 11.37 2.50
CA THR A 93 -8.14 10.28 2.95
C THR A 93 -8.13 10.12 4.47
N SER A 94 -7.01 10.36 5.14
CA SER A 94 -6.87 10.21 6.59
C SER A 94 -7.74 11.17 7.41
N PHE A 95 -8.27 12.24 6.79
CA PHE A 95 -9.21 13.19 7.39
C PHE A 95 -10.68 12.90 7.03
N SER A 96 -10.98 11.70 6.52
CA SER A 96 -12.33 11.32 6.11
C SER A 96 -12.73 9.97 6.72
N ASN A 97 -14.04 9.70 6.71
CA ASN A 97 -14.65 8.43 7.09
C ASN A 97 -14.63 7.39 5.96
N TYR A 98 -13.77 7.57 4.94
CA TYR A 98 -13.74 6.70 3.77
C TYR A 98 -13.47 5.23 4.13
N GLY A 99 -14.45 4.36 3.87
CA GLY A 99 -14.43 2.97 4.26
C GLY A 99 -15.68 2.23 3.81
N ASP A 100 -15.88 1.01 4.31
CA ASP A 100 -17.10 0.27 4.06
C ASP A 100 -18.32 1.04 4.57
N GLY A 101 -19.35 1.10 3.72
CA GLY A 101 -20.54 1.90 3.98
C GLY A 101 -20.39 3.40 3.68
N HIS A 102 -19.16 3.93 3.42
CA HIS A 102 -18.90 5.36 3.18
C HIS A 102 -18.01 5.59 1.96
N ARG A 103 -18.26 4.83 0.87
CA ARG A 103 -17.44 4.88 -0.35
C ARG A 103 -17.93 5.88 -1.38
N VAL A 104 -19.21 6.23 -1.33
CA VAL A 104 -19.94 7.03 -2.32
C VAL A 104 -20.18 8.47 -1.83
N ASP A 105 -20.70 9.33 -2.68
CA ASP A 105 -21.21 10.63 -2.26
C ASP A 105 -22.65 10.52 -1.72
N LYS A 106 -23.19 11.63 -1.19
CA LYS A 106 -24.52 11.63 -0.55
C LYS A 106 -25.64 11.27 -1.51
N GLU A 107 -25.58 11.75 -2.75
CA GLU A 107 -26.59 11.49 -3.77
C GLU A 107 -26.62 10.01 -4.12
N GLN A 108 -25.45 9.40 -4.34
CA GLN A 108 -25.31 7.98 -4.59
C GLN A 108 -25.74 7.13 -3.38
N ALA A 109 -25.45 7.58 -2.15
CA ALA A 109 -25.91 6.89 -0.93
C ALA A 109 -27.45 6.89 -0.84
N ILE A 110 -28.10 8.01 -1.14
CA ILE A 110 -29.56 8.12 -1.20
C ILE A 110 -30.12 7.14 -2.24
N GLU A 111 -29.57 7.14 -3.44
CA GLU A 111 -29.99 6.22 -4.51
C GLU A 111 -29.80 4.75 -4.12
N ALA A 112 -28.66 4.41 -3.49
CA ALA A 112 -28.39 3.07 -3.00
C ALA A 112 -29.39 2.64 -1.91
N ILE A 113 -29.71 3.52 -0.95
CA ILE A 113 -30.70 3.22 0.11
C ILE A 113 -32.10 3.06 -0.49
N ILE A 114 -32.51 3.93 -1.40
CA ILE A 114 -33.80 3.81 -2.11
C ILE A 114 -33.87 2.46 -2.84
N ALA A 115 -32.79 2.03 -3.46
CA ALA A 115 -32.73 0.75 -4.14
C ALA A 115 -32.91 -0.46 -3.19
N THR A 116 -32.55 -0.34 -1.90
CA THR A 116 -32.79 -1.43 -0.93
C THR A 116 -34.28 -1.72 -0.69
N GLY A 117 -35.15 -0.72 -0.84
CA GLY A 117 -36.61 -0.86 -0.69
C GLY A 117 -37.34 -1.33 -1.94
N VAL A 118 -36.62 -1.76 -3.00
CA VAL A 118 -37.25 -2.13 -4.27
C VAL A 118 -38.08 -3.39 -4.15
N GLU A 119 -39.34 -3.28 -4.55
CA GLU A 119 -40.28 -4.40 -4.72
C GLU A 119 -40.60 -4.65 -6.21
N PRO A 120 -40.84 -5.92 -6.61
CA PRO A 120 -41.11 -6.24 -8.02
C PRO A 120 -42.36 -5.49 -8.54
N THR A 121 -42.20 -4.78 -9.64
CA THR A 121 -43.34 -4.17 -10.35
C THR A 121 -43.86 -5.13 -11.43
N PRO A 122 -45.19 -5.20 -11.64
CA PRO A 122 -45.75 -5.98 -12.75
C PRO A 122 -45.21 -5.51 -14.08
N GLY A 123 -44.45 -6.36 -14.78
CA GLY A 123 -43.82 -6.05 -16.07
C GLY A 123 -42.38 -5.52 -16.01
N GLY A 124 -41.76 -5.49 -14.82
CA GLY A 124 -40.35 -5.16 -14.64
C GLY A 124 -39.41 -6.22 -15.26
N THR A 125 -38.24 -5.80 -15.67
CA THR A 125 -37.22 -6.70 -16.26
C THR A 125 -36.67 -7.65 -15.19
N THR A 126 -36.56 -8.92 -15.55
CA THR A 126 -35.91 -9.94 -14.74
C THR A 126 -34.61 -10.38 -15.38
N TYR A 127 -33.53 -10.24 -14.66
CA TYR A 127 -32.17 -10.57 -15.11
C TYR A 127 -31.76 -11.94 -14.57
N THR A 128 -30.97 -12.66 -15.33
CA THR A 128 -30.20 -13.79 -14.80
C THR A 128 -28.97 -13.25 -14.09
N LEU A 129 -28.70 -13.76 -12.89
CA LEU A 129 -27.68 -13.23 -12.00
C LEU A 129 -26.43 -14.13 -11.97
N ALA A 130 -25.27 -13.50 -12.13
CA ALA A 130 -24.00 -13.98 -11.61
C ALA A 130 -23.41 -12.89 -10.71
N VAL A 131 -22.48 -13.26 -9.84
CA VAL A 131 -21.79 -12.32 -8.94
C VAL A 131 -20.31 -12.41 -9.22
N GLY A 132 -19.64 -11.30 -9.18
CA GLY A 132 -18.20 -11.22 -9.37
C GLY A 132 -17.57 -10.21 -8.41
N GLU A 133 -16.29 -10.41 -8.15
CA GLU A 133 -15.47 -9.45 -7.43
C GLU A 133 -14.57 -8.72 -8.42
N SER A 134 -14.50 -7.40 -8.30
CA SER A 134 -13.55 -6.58 -9.06
C SER A 134 -12.12 -6.79 -8.55
N ALA A 135 -11.12 -6.28 -9.26
CA ALA A 135 -9.72 -6.32 -8.82
C ALA A 135 -9.47 -5.56 -7.49
N SER A 136 -10.40 -4.69 -7.08
CA SER A 136 -10.40 -3.99 -5.79
C SER A 136 -11.12 -4.75 -4.67
N GLY A 137 -11.67 -5.95 -4.95
CA GLY A 137 -12.47 -6.73 -3.99
C GLY A 137 -13.92 -6.25 -3.86
N GLU A 138 -14.38 -5.34 -4.74
CA GLU A 138 -15.74 -4.82 -4.71
C GLU A 138 -16.72 -5.85 -5.30
N LEU A 139 -17.79 -6.11 -4.55
CA LEU A 139 -18.85 -7.01 -4.97
C LEU A 139 -19.68 -6.38 -6.08
N THR A 140 -19.89 -7.11 -7.17
CA THR A 140 -20.59 -6.61 -8.36
C THR A 140 -21.61 -7.62 -8.85
N LEU A 141 -22.84 -7.21 -9.11
CA LEU A 141 -23.86 -8.02 -9.77
C LEU A 141 -23.59 -8.05 -11.27
N LEU A 142 -23.36 -9.23 -11.81
CA LEU A 142 -23.20 -9.44 -13.25
C LEU A 142 -24.55 -9.91 -13.80
N LEU A 143 -25.25 -9.02 -14.46
CA LEU A 143 -26.62 -9.17 -14.90
C LEU A 143 -26.68 -9.45 -16.40
N HIS A 144 -27.52 -10.39 -16.80
CA HIS A 144 -27.84 -10.61 -18.22
C HIS A 144 -29.35 -10.54 -18.42
N ASP A 145 -29.77 -9.68 -19.33
CA ASP A 145 -31.17 -9.58 -19.75
C ASP A 145 -31.46 -10.65 -20.79
N PRO A 146 -32.33 -11.63 -20.48
CA PRO A 146 -32.65 -12.70 -21.43
C PRO A 146 -33.53 -12.23 -22.61
N LEU A 147 -34.11 -11.01 -22.57
CA LEU A 147 -34.98 -10.49 -23.60
C LEU A 147 -34.20 -9.85 -24.74
N ASP A 148 -33.19 -9.04 -24.44
CA ASP A 148 -32.40 -8.32 -25.45
C ASP A 148 -30.94 -8.82 -25.53
N GLY A 149 -30.52 -9.70 -24.63
CA GLY A 149 -29.17 -10.27 -24.58
C GLY A 149 -28.11 -9.33 -24.05
N SER A 150 -28.49 -8.18 -23.50
CA SER A 150 -27.55 -7.23 -22.92
C SER A 150 -26.96 -7.73 -21.60
N THR A 151 -25.72 -7.32 -21.32
CA THR A 151 -25.02 -7.65 -20.07
C THR A 151 -24.57 -6.39 -19.34
N TRP A 152 -24.73 -6.38 -18.02
CA TRP A 152 -24.50 -5.23 -17.15
C TRP A 152 -23.71 -5.62 -15.91
N ALA A 153 -22.90 -4.70 -15.44
CA ALA A 153 -22.29 -4.75 -14.10
C ALA A 153 -23.03 -3.77 -13.20
N GLY A 154 -23.64 -4.27 -12.14
CA GLY A 154 -24.41 -3.50 -11.16
C GLY A 154 -23.64 -3.39 -9.86
N THR A 155 -23.46 -2.16 -9.37
CA THR A 155 -22.85 -1.81 -8.07
C THR A 155 -23.76 -0.83 -7.34
N GLU A 156 -23.40 -0.46 -6.12
CA GLU A 156 -24.06 0.62 -5.39
C GLU A 156 -24.05 1.97 -6.14
N ALA A 157 -23.14 2.15 -7.07
CA ALA A 157 -23.03 3.34 -7.92
C ALA A 157 -23.93 3.30 -9.19
N GLY A 158 -24.66 2.19 -9.41
CA GLY A 158 -25.56 2.02 -10.55
C GLY A 158 -25.12 0.94 -11.55
N LEU A 159 -25.72 0.97 -12.75
CA LEU A 159 -25.45 0.02 -13.83
C LEU A 159 -24.38 0.52 -14.79
N THR A 160 -23.46 -0.38 -15.14
CA THR A 160 -22.45 -0.15 -16.20
C THR A 160 -22.56 -1.25 -17.24
N ALA A 161 -22.59 -0.88 -18.54
CA ALA A 161 -22.65 -1.85 -19.62
C ALA A 161 -21.38 -2.73 -19.66
N LEU A 162 -21.56 -4.03 -19.90
CA LEU A 162 -20.51 -5.04 -19.90
C LEU A 162 -20.40 -5.76 -21.27
N PRO A 163 -19.94 -5.09 -22.33
CA PRO A 163 -20.09 -5.55 -23.71
C PRO A 163 -19.28 -6.80 -24.10
N ASN A 164 -18.31 -7.21 -23.28
CA ASN A 164 -17.42 -8.35 -23.57
C ASN A 164 -17.60 -9.51 -22.57
N ALA A 165 -18.72 -9.58 -21.87
CA ALA A 165 -19.02 -10.69 -21.00
C ALA A 165 -19.44 -11.93 -21.82
N THR A 166 -19.05 -13.11 -21.37
CA THR A 166 -19.52 -14.37 -21.95
C THR A 166 -20.63 -14.96 -21.09
N VAL A 167 -21.71 -15.37 -21.74
CA VAL A 167 -22.88 -15.96 -21.09
C VAL A 167 -22.89 -17.46 -21.34
N ASP A 168 -23.20 -18.26 -20.32
CA ASP A 168 -23.27 -19.71 -20.40
C ASP A 168 -24.62 -20.19 -21.00
N GLY A 169 -24.76 -21.50 -21.17
CA GLY A 169 -25.98 -22.09 -21.70
C GLY A 169 -27.23 -21.94 -20.79
N SER A 170 -27.07 -21.48 -19.56
CA SER A 170 -28.16 -21.16 -18.61
C SER A 170 -28.55 -19.67 -18.64
N GLY A 171 -27.89 -18.88 -19.47
CA GLY A 171 -28.12 -17.44 -19.54
C GLY A 171 -27.38 -16.64 -18.47
N ARG A 172 -26.40 -17.21 -17.75
CA ARG A 172 -25.66 -16.52 -16.72
C ARG A 172 -24.30 -16.04 -17.25
N VAL A 173 -23.81 -14.93 -16.72
CA VAL A 173 -22.47 -14.45 -17.05
C VAL A 173 -21.44 -15.44 -16.48
N ALA A 174 -20.70 -16.11 -17.39
CA ALA A 174 -19.69 -17.10 -17.05
C ALA A 174 -18.29 -16.47 -16.88
N ALA A 175 -18.00 -15.42 -17.66
CA ALA A 175 -16.77 -14.65 -17.50
C ALA A 175 -16.99 -13.19 -17.94
N ALA A 176 -16.36 -12.27 -17.22
CA ALA A 176 -16.38 -10.84 -17.50
C ALA A 176 -14.99 -10.24 -17.30
N PRO A 177 -14.48 -9.42 -18.23
CA PRO A 177 -13.18 -8.78 -18.10
C PRO A 177 -13.11 -7.90 -16.86
N GLY A 178 -12.09 -8.11 -16.01
CA GLY A 178 -11.89 -7.33 -14.78
C GLY A 178 -12.63 -7.87 -13.55
N TYR A 179 -13.36 -8.97 -13.67
CA TYR A 179 -14.12 -9.58 -12.57
C TYR A 179 -13.74 -11.05 -12.39
N THR A 180 -13.64 -11.48 -11.13
CA THR A 180 -13.57 -12.89 -10.75
C THR A 180 -14.99 -13.37 -10.47
N VAL A 181 -15.56 -14.17 -11.38
CA VAL A 181 -16.95 -14.64 -11.25
C VAL A 181 -17.03 -15.76 -10.22
N TRP A 182 -17.96 -15.64 -9.28
CA TRP A 182 -18.19 -16.62 -8.24
C TRP A 182 -18.81 -17.92 -8.77
N SER A 183 -18.42 -19.01 -8.15
CA SER A 183 -19.09 -20.29 -8.34
C SER A 183 -20.49 -20.30 -7.69
N LEU A 184 -21.35 -21.22 -8.13
CA LEU A 184 -22.69 -21.39 -7.52
C LEU A 184 -22.61 -21.74 -6.03
N ALA A 185 -21.55 -22.41 -5.59
CA ALA A 185 -21.36 -22.75 -4.18
C ALA A 185 -21.09 -21.49 -3.35
N GLU A 186 -20.17 -20.64 -3.78
CA GLU A 186 -19.87 -19.33 -3.15
C GLU A 186 -21.09 -18.42 -3.12
N LEU A 187 -21.86 -18.38 -4.21
CA LEU A 187 -23.08 -17.59 -4.28
C LEU A 187 -24.14 -18.08 -3.26
N ASN A 188 -24.28 -19.40 -3.08
CA ASN A 188 -25.20 -19.96 -2.10
C ASN A 188 -24.75 -19.75 -0.65
N GLU A 189 -23.46 -19.78 -0.39
CA GLU A 189 -22.90 -19.55 0.96
C GLU A 189 -23.06 -18.10 1.41
N ARG A 190 -23.04 -17.16 0.48
CA ARG A 190 -23.08 -15.71 0.77
C ARG A 190 -24.39 -15.03 0.33
N GLN A 191 -25.49 -15.76 0.25
CA GLN A 191 -26.79 -15.21 -0.15
C GLN A 191 -27.30 -14.08 0.75
N ALA A 192 -26.98 -14.10 2.04
CA ALA A 192 -27.38 -13.04 2.97
C ALA A 192 -26.76 -11.68 2.58
N GLU A 193 -25.49 -11.67 2.18
CA GLU A 193 -24.80 -10.45 1.71
C GLU A 193 -25.40 -9.93 0.40
N LEU A 194 -25.81 -10.84 -0.49
CA LEU A 194 -26.41 -10.48 -1.78
C LEU A 194 -27.84 -9.94 -1.64
N ALA A 195 -28.58 -10.38 -0.62
CA ALA A 195 -29.93 -9.89 -0.38
C ALA A 195 -29.97 -8.42 0.05
N GLU A 196 -28.85 -7.93 0.61
CA GLU A 196 -28.68 -6.53 1.02
C GLU A 196 -28.18 -5.64 -0.13
N LEU A 197 -27.62 -6.25 -1.19
CA LEU A 197 -27.10 -5.52 -2.33
C LEU A 197 -28.23 -5.09 -3.26
N ALA A 198 -28.37 -3.81 -3.50
CA ALA A 198 -29.32 -3.23 -4.41
C ALA A 198 -28.62 -2.25 -5.38
N VAL A 199 -29.01 -2.28 -6.65
CA VAL A 199 -28.40 -1.46 -7.69
C VAL A 199 -29.39 -0.38 -8.12
N PRO A 200 -29.13 0.91 -7.92
CA PRO A 200 -30.01 1.99 -8.35
C PRO A 200 -30.06 2.07 -9.89
N THR A 201 -31.25 2.21 -10.43
CA THR A 201 -31.50 2.41 -11.88
C THR A 201 -32.20 3.75 -12.16
N GLY A 202 -32.69 4.43 -11.13
CA GLY A 202 -33.34 5.73 -11.19
C GLY A 202 -33.75 6.23 -9.80
N PRO A 203 -34.40 7.40 -9.72
CA PRO A 203 -34.74 8.04 -8.44
C PRO A 203 -35.61 7.20 -7.50
N GLU A 204 -36.46 6.34 -8.03
CA GLU A 204 -37.36 5.44 -7.27
C GLU A 204 -37.33 4.00 -7.79
N THR A 205 -36.35 3.67 -8.66
CA THR A 205 -36.22 2.35 -9.27
C THR A 205 -34.86 1.77 -8.99
N GLY A 206 -34.83 0.43 -8.82
CA GLY A 206 -33.58 -0.27 -8.60
C GLY A 206 -33.70 -1.75 -8.98
N ILE A 207 -32.57 -2.43 -8.99
CA ILE A 207 -32.46 -3.87 -9.20
C ILE A 207 -32.11 -4.51 -7.86
N LYS A 208 -32.91 -5.51 -7.46
CA LYS A 208 -32.70 -6.30 -6.26
C LYS A 208 -32.53 -7.77 -6.58
N VAL A 209 -31.70 -8.44 -5.80
CA VAL A 209 -31.41 -9.86 -5.93
C VAL A 209 -32.54 -10.70 -5.34
N ASN A 210 -32.95 -11.76 -6.07
CA ASN A 210 -33.88 -12.78 -5.59
C ASN A 210 -33.34 -14.17 -6.01
N GLY A 211 -32.63 -14.81 -5.10
CA GLY A 211 -31.99 -16.10 -5.34
C GLY A 211 -30.93 -16.05 -6.46
N LEU A 212 -31.20 -16.72 -7.57
CA LEU A 212 -30.33 -16.74 -8.77
C LEU A 212 -30.74 -15.77 -9.87
N SER A 213 -31.66 -14.88 -9.58
CA SER A 213 -32.15 -13.84 -10.48
C SER A 213 -32.11 -12.48 -9.80
N ALA A 214 -32.20 -11.42 -10.59
CA ALA A 214 -32.42 -10.08 -10.10
C ALA A 214 -33.61 -9.47 -10.85
N PHE A 215 -34.35 -8.58 -10.20
CA PHE A 215 -35.51 -7.95 -10.80
C PHE A 215 -35.44 -6.45 -10.66
N GLU A 216 -35.95 -5.74 -11.63
CA GLU A 216 -36.16 -4.32 -11.58
C GLU A 216 -37.54 -4.02 -10.97
N GLY A 217 -37.61 -3.04 -10.06
CA GLY A 217 -38.85 -2.69 -9.38
C GLY A 217 -38.86 -1.25 -8.90
N THR A 218 -39.93 -0.88 -8.21
CA THR A 218 -40.11 0.44 -7.55
C THR A 218 -39.84 0.33 -6.07
N SER A 219 -39.22 1.37 -5.50
CA SER A 219 -38.88 1.37 -4.08
C SER A 219 -40.04 1.82 -3.21
N THR A 220 -40.20 1.19 -2.04
CA THR A 220 -41.03 1.68 -0.95
C THR A 220 -40.35 2.78 -0.14
N ILE A 221 -39.06 3.02 -0.40
CA ILE A 221 -38.24 4.02 0.25
C ILE A 221 -38.17 5.28 -0.61
N SER A 222 -38.41 6.43 -0.01
CA SER A 222 -38.34 7.72 -0.68
C SER A 222 -37.49 8.71 0.10
N TYR A 223 -36.83 9.62 -0.60
CA TYR A 223 -36.07 10.72 -0.01
C TYR A 223 -36.82 12.04 -0.11
N ASP A 224 -36.89 12.76 0.99
CA ASP A 224 -37.44 14.11 1.05
C ASP A 224 -36.34 15.13 1.37
N ALA A 225 -36.02 15.96 0.38
CA ALA A 225 -35.03 17.02 0.50
C ALA A 225 -35.38 18.12 1.51
N THR A 226 -36.66 18.24 1.89
CA THR A 226 -37.12 19.29 2.83
C THR A 226 -36.68 19.00 4.27
N CYS A 227 -36.74 17.74 4.69
CA CYS A 227 -36.24 17.27 5.98
C CYS A 227 -34.84 16.69 5.92
N ASP A 228 -34.26 16.52 4.73
CA ASP A 228 -33.04 15.75 4.50
C ASP A 228 -33.16 14.36 5.14
N CYS A 229 -34.27 13.66 4.86
CA CYS A 229 -34.62 12.40 5.48
C CYS A 229 -35.10 11.37 4.46
N ILE A 230 -34.94 10.10 4.83
CA ILE A 230 -35.40 8.94 4.06
C ILE A 230 -36.59 8.31 4.83
N THR A 231 -37.65 8.00 4.11
CA THR A 231 -38.86 7.39 4.69
C THR A 231 -39.14 6.06 3.98
N ASP A 232 -39.29 5.00 4.73
CA ASP A 232 -39.79 3.72 4.22
C ASP A 232 -41.29 3.64 4.47
N THR A 233 -42.07 3.67 3.40
CA THR A 233 -43.55 3.63 3.45
C THR A 233 -44.08 2.25 3.87
N ALA A 234 -43.29 1.19 3.75
CA ALA A 234 -43.68 -0.17 4.15
C ALA A 234 -43.57 -0.36 5.68
N THR A 235 -42.53 0.16 6.32
CA THR A 235 -42.27 0.01 7.76
C THR A 235 -42.67 1.26 8.57
N GLY A 236 -42.79 2.41 7.92
CA GLY A 236 -42.97 3.70 8.57
C GLY A 236 -41.71 4.27 9.23
N ALA A 237 -40.54 3.66 9.00
CA ALA A 237 -39.28 4.13 9.55
C ALA A 237 -38.80 5.39 8.83
N VAL A 238 -38.24 6.34 9.61
CA VAL A 238 -37.66 7.56 9.10
C VAL A 238 -36.20 7.65 9.56
N TRP A 239 -35.29 7.91 8.62
CA TRP A 239 -33.88 8.15 8.87
C TRP A 239 -33.54 9.59 8.50
N TYR A 240 -32.91 10.30 9.40
CA TYR A 240 -32.45 11.67 9.21
C TYR A 240 -30.97 11.69 8.84
N ALA A 241 -30.57 12.60 7.96
CA ALA A 241 -29.19 12.75 7.56
C ALA A 241 -28.33 13.31 8.69
N ASP A 242 -27.32 12.55 9.09
CA ASP A 242 -26.21 13.02 9.91
C ASP A 242 -25.04 13.41 8.97
N ASN A 243 -24.94 14.69 8.68
CA ASN A 243 -23.93 15.22 7.76
C ASN A 243 -22.53 15.32 8.38
N GLU A 244 -22.38 15.14 9.70
CA GLU A 244 -21.08 15.09 10.38
C GLU A 244 -20.47 13.70 10.26
N ASP A 245 -21.29 12.65 10.42
CA ASP A 245 -20.88 11.27 10.33
C ASP A 245 -20.97 10.69 8.88
N GLY A 246 -21.81 11.30 8.04
CA GLY A 246 -22.04 10.84 6.67
C GLY A 246 -22.96 9.62 6.61
N SER A 247 -23.98 9.54 7.45
CA SER A 247 -24.93 8.44 7.49
C SER A 247 -26.37 8.93 7.66
N PHE A 248 -27.35 8.11 7.27
CA PHE A 248 -28.72 8.29 7.66
C PHE A 248 -29.00 7.51 8.94
N ARG A 249 -29.59 8.15 9.96
CA ARG A 249 -29.85 7.54 11.27
C ARG A 249 -31.31 7.69 11.68
N THR A 250 -31.87 6.65 12.30
CA THR A 250 -33.16 6.74 13.01
C THR A 250 -33.01 7.54 14.30
N GLU A 251 -34.15 7.95 14.89
CA GLU A 251 -34.15 8.59 16.21
C GLU A 251 -33.50 7.71 17.31
N ASP A 252 -33.58 6.40 17.19
CA ASP A 252 -32.96 5.43 18.10
C ASP A 252 -31.44 5.24 17.81
N GLY A 253 -30.88 5.96 16.84
CA GLY A 253 -29.44 5.95 16.50
C GLY A 253 -29.00 4.80 15.58
N GLN A 254 -29.93 4.00 15.02
CA GLN A 254 -29.58 2.98 14.03
C GLN A 254 -29.21 3.66 12.71
N ALA A 255 -28.01 3.34 12.21
CA ALA A 255 -27.54 3.85 10.92
C ALA A 255 -28.08 2.99 9.77
N ALA A 256 -28.34 3.60 8.62
CA ALA A 256 -28.57 2.90 7.37
C ALA A 256 -27.28 2.17 6.92
N LEU A 257 -27.44 1.11 6.11
CA LEU A 257 -26.32 0.29 5.62
C LEU A 257 -25.32 1.07 4.76
N VAL A 258 -25.81 2.06 4.01
CA VAL A 258 -24.99 2.88 3.12
C VAL A 258 -25.00 4.31 3.64
N GLY A 259 -23.82 4.88 3.82
CA GLY A 259 -23.57 6.27 4.10
C GLY A 259 -22.76 6.92 2.97
N TRP A 260 -22.28 8.11 3.22
CA TRP A 260 -21.46 8.84 2.26
C TRP A 260 -20.16 9.34 2.87
N ARG A 261 -19.20 9.60 2.00
CA ARG A 261 -17.90 10.12 2.40
C ARG A 261 -18.02 11.56 2.88
N VAL A 262 -17.52 11.83 4.09
CA VAL A 262 -17.40 13.16 4.69
C VAL A 262 -16.02 13.39 5.26
N GLY A 263 -15.66 14.66 5.45
CA GLY A 263 -14.45 15.03 6.19
C GLY A 263 -14.75 15.03 7.68
N ILE A 264 -14.13 14.16 8.43
CA ILE A 264 -14.27 14.01 9.89
C ILE A 264 -13.14 14.72 10.67
N GLY A 265 -12.41 15.62 10.00
CA GLY A 265 -11.31 16.34 10.66
C GLY A 265 -10.21 15.41 11.15
N ALA A 266 -9.82 15.53 12.41
CA ALA A 266 -8.73 14.77 13.02
C ALA A 266 -9.20 13.52 13.80
N ASP A 267 -10.44 13.07 13.66
CA ASP A 267 -11.02 12.03 14.51
C ASP A 267 -10.30 10.70 14.39
N ASN A 268 -9.88 10.30 13.18
CA ASN A 268 -9.03 9.12 13.00
C ASN A 268 -7.72 9.18 13.80
N TYR A 269 -7.12 10.37 13.90
CA TYR A 269 -5.89 10.58 14.68
C TYR A 269 -6.18 10.61 16.17
N LEU A 270 -7.29 11.22 16.57
CA LEU A 270 -7.72 11.27 17.97
C LEU A 270 -8.09 9.87 18.46
N ALA A 271 -8.76 9.06 17.66
CA ALA A 271 -9.08 7.67 17.99
C ALA A 271 -7.84 6.86 18.36
N VAL A 272 -6.74 6.96 17.59
CA VAL A 272 -5.47 6.30 17.92
C VAL A 272 -4.91 6.74 19.29
N LEU A 273 -5.15 7.99 19.70
CA LEU A 273 -4.56 8.56 20.91
C LEU A 273 -5.47 8.44 22.14
N THR A 274 -6.78 8.46 21.96
CA THR A 274 -7.76 8.57 23.05
C THR A 274 -8.60 7.33 23.26
N ASP A 275 -8.88 6.55 22.22
CA ASP A 275 -9.67 5.32 22.34
C ASP A 275 -8.82 4.22 23.00
N PRO A 276 -9.22 3.70 24.18
CA PRO A 276 -8.46 2.66 24.88
C PRO A 276 -8.33 1.36 24.08
N ASP A 277 -9.34 1.00 23.27
CA ASP A 277 -9.39 -0.23 22.49
C ASP A 277 -8.46 -0.17 21.27
N ILE A 278 -8.13 1.03 20.81
CA ILE A 278 -7.19 1.27 19.72
C ILE A 278 -5.79 1.59 20.25
N ARG A 279 -5.69 2.48 21.23
CA ARG A 279 -4.42 2.97 21.77
C ARG A 279 -3.56 1.86 22.37
N GLY A 280 -4.17 0.96 23.15
CA GLY A 280 -3.44 -0.14 23.79
C GLY A 280 -2.74 -1.04 22.77
N PRO A 281 -3.48 -1.65 21.81
CA PRO A 281 -2.91 -2.42 20.72
C PRO A 281 -1.89 -1.63 19.88
N PHE A 282 -2.19 -0.39 19.51
CA PHE A 282 -1.30 0.46 18.72
C PHE A 282 0.08 0.67 19.40
N LEU A 283 0.10 0.98 20.69
CA LEU A 283 1.35 1.14 21.44
C LEU A 283 2.13 -0.17 21.59
N GLY A 284 1.42 -1.29 21.70
CA GLY A 284 2.02 -2.63 21.70
C GLY A 284 2.71 -2.95 20.37
N ILE A 285 2.01 -2.70 19.26
CA ILE A 285 2.58 -2.86 17.90
C ILE A 285 3.75 -1.90 17.71
N PHE A 286 3.60 -0.63 18.06
CA PHE A 286 4.66 0.37 17.92
C PHE A 286 5.94 -0.05 18.65
N THR A 287 5.81 -0.50 19.90
CA THR A 287 6.95 -0.97 20.69
C THR A 287 7.64 -2.14 20.02
N TRP A 288 6.87 -3.13 19.58
CA TRP A 288 7.40 -4.26 18.83
C TRP A 288 8.03 -3.84 17.50
N ASN A 289 7.40 -2.92 16.77
CA ASN A 289 7.91 -2.40 15.50
C ASN A 289 9.32 -1.78 15.65
N VAL A 290 9.51 -0.96 16.70
CA VAL A 290 10.82 -0.39 17.03
C VAL A 290 11.81 -1.49 17.39
N MET A 291 11.42 -2.47 18.22
CA MET A 291 12.28 -3.59 18.62
C MET A 291 12.67 -4.45 17.40
N PHE A 292 11.73 -4.73 16.49
CA PHE A 292 11.99 -5.48 15.27
C PHE A 292 12.96 -4.74 14.34
N ALA A 293 12.71 -3.46 14.08
CA ALA A 293 13.57 -2.66 13.20
C ALA A 293 14.99 -2.50 13.79
N ALA A 294 15.10 -2.14 15.05
CA ALA A 294 16.38 -1.98 15.74
C ALA A 294 17.12 -3.33 15.86
N GLY A 295 16.43 -4.39 16.25
CA GLY A 295 16.99 -5.75 16.33
C GLY A 295 17.48 -6.25 14.98
N SER A 296 16.70 -6.05 13.91
CA SER A 296 17.09 -6.41 12.54
C SER A 296 18.38 -5.70 12.12
N VAL A 297 18.48 -4.39 12.34
CA VAL A 297 19.71 -3.62 12.03
C VAL A 297 20.88 -4.11 12.87
N LEU A 298 20.68 -4.29 14.18
CA LEU A 298 21.73 -4.72 15.10
C LEU A 298 22.31 -6.09 14.70
N PHE A 299 21.45 -7.09 14.49
CA PHE A 299 21.89 -8.45 14.18
C PHE A 299 22.49 -8.55 12.78
N THR A 300 21.87 -7.92 11.77
CA THR A 300 22.42 -7.92 10.40
C THR A 300 23.76 -7.20 10.34
N PHE A 301 23.90 -6.06 11.04
CA PHE A 301 25.15 -5.32 11.14
C PHE A 301 26.23 -6.12 11.87
N ALA A 302 25.91 -6.72 13.02
CA ALA A 302 26.86 -7.49 13.81
C ALA A 302 27.41 -8.69 13.02
N ILE A 303 26.53 -9.47 12.37
CA ILE A 303 26.92 -10.61 11.55
C ILE A 303 27.66 -10.15 10.29
N GLY A 304 27.16 -9.12 9.61
CA GLY A 304 27.77 -8.54 8.42
C GLY A 304 29.17 -7.99 8.69
N LEU A 305 29.33 -7.21 9.75
CA LEU A 305 30.63 -6.67 10.19
C LEU A 305 31.60 -7.79 10.60
N GLY A 306 31.15 -8.74 11.42
CA GLY A 306 31.97 -9.88 11.86
C GLY A 306 32.49 -10.70 10.66
N THR A 307 31.60 -10.97 9.69
CA THR A 307 31.96 -11.67 8.46
C THR A 307 32.90 -10.84 7.58
N ALA A 308 32.64 -9.53 7.44
CA ALA A 308 33.49 -8.62 6.69
C ALA A 308 34.92 -8.56 7.28
N MET A 309 35.04 -8.44 8.59
CA MET A 309 36.34 -8.47 9.29
C MET A 309 37.08 -9.80 9.09
N ALA A 310 36.35 -10.93 9.16
CA ALA A 310 36.94 -12.26 8.92
C ALA A 310 37.49 -12.42 7.50
N LEU A 311 36.79 -11.88 6.49
CA LEU A 311 37.12 -11.99 5.07
C LEU A 311 37.93 -10.80 4.51
N ASN A 312 38.27 -9.80 5.35
CA ASN A 312 39.12 -8.66 4.96
C ASN A 312 40.60 -8.88 5.30
N LYS A 313 41.06 -10.11 5.24
CA LYS A 313 42.49 -10.44 5.47
C LYS A 313 43.22 -10.56 4.13
N PRO A 314 44.35 -9.85 3.93
CA PRO A 314 45.08 -9.86 2.65
C PRO A 314 45.62 -11.23 2.24
N ASP A 315 46.05 -12.05 3.21
CA ASP A 315 46.70 -13.33 2.98
C ASP A 315 45.78 -14.55 2.92
N MET A 316 44.46 -14.33 2.96
CA MET A 316 43.46 -15.40 2.97
C MET A 316 43.29 -16.03 1.59
N ARG A 317 43.61 -17.31 1.48
CA ARG A 317 43.41 -18.09 0.24
C ARG A 317 41.90 -18.30 0.00
N GLY A 318 41.44 -18.13 -1.25
CA GLY A 318 40.05 -18.38 -1.63
C GLY A 318 39.07 -17.27 -1.25
N THR A 319 39.54 -16.08 -0.84
CA THR A 319 38.72 -14.94 -0.43
C THR A 319 37.59 -14.59 -1.42
N LYS A 320 37.90 -14.67 -2.75
CA LYS A 320 36.89 -14.41 -3.79
C LYS A 320 35.73 -15.40 -3.73
N LEU A 321 36.01 -16.67 -3.55
CA LEU A 321 34.98 -17.72 -3.45
C LEU A 321 34.11 -17.52 -2.20
N TYR A 322 34.75 -17.32 -1.04
CA TYR A 322 34.02 -17.10 0.21
C TYR A 322 33.11 -15.86 0.11
N ARG A 323 33.61 -14.73 -0.41
CA ARG A 323 32.80 -13.51 -0.61
C ARG A 323 31.61 -13.76 -1.54
N THR A 324 31.82 -14.50 -2.63
CA THR A 324 30.74 -14.87 -3.56
C THR A 324 29.68 -15.74 -2.88
N LEU A 325 30.10 -16.74 -2.10
CA LEU A 325 29.18 -17.61 -1.36
C LEU A 325 28.36 -16.84 -0.29
N MET A 326 28.98 -15.88 0.40
CA MET A 326 28.30 -15.06 1.40
C MET A 326 27.26 -14.12 0.80
N ILE A 327 27.42 -13.72 -0.46
CA ILE A 327 26.47 -12.85 -1.18
C ILE A 327 25.33 -13.66 -1.82
N LEU A 328 25.52 -14.96 -2.03
CA LEU A 328 24.54 -15.81 -2.73
C LEU A 328 23.09 -15.71 -2.18
N PRO A 329 22.86 -15.70 -0.86
CA PRO A 329 21.49 -15.53 -0.32
C PRO A 329 20.81 -14.23 -0.75
N TYR A 330 21.57 -13.16 -0.94
CA TYR A 330 21.05 -11.87 -1.38
C TYR A 330 20.56 -11.87 -2.85
N ALA A 331 21.08 -12.78 -3.66
CA ALA A 331 20.66 -12.94 -5.06
C ALA A 331 19.32 -13.68 -5.20
N MET A 332 18.81 -14.29 -4.13
CA MET A 332 17.54 -15.02 -4.15
C MET A 332 16.34 -14.04 -3.97
N PRO A 333 15.20 -14.28 -4.67
CA PRO A 333 14.01 -13.49 -4.46
C PRO A 333 13.51 -13.57 -3.01
N SER A 334 13.46 -12.43 -2.31
CA SER A 334 13.12 -12.39 -0.87
C SER A 334 11.77 -13.00 -0.55
N PHE A 335 10.75 -12.75 -1.39
CA PHE A 335 9.41 -13.30 -1.18
C PHE A 335 9.40 -14.84 -1.19
N ALA A 336 10.11 -15.46 -2.13
CA ALA A 336 10.20 -16.93 -2.22
C ALA A 336 10.94 -17.50 -1.00
N MET A 337 12.01 -16.82 -0.56
CA MET A 337 12.76 -17.25 0.62
C MET A 337 11.94 -17.13 1.91
N LEU A 338 11.12 -16.11 2.06
CA LEU A 338 10.22 -15.97 3.22
C LEU A 338 9.23 -17.12 3.30
N LEU A 339 8.64 -17.54 2.17
CA LEU A 339 7.73 -18.69 2.12
C LEU A 339 8.46 -20.01 2.46
N VAL A 340 9.72 -20.17 2.01
CA VAL A 340 10.54 -21.32 2.40
C VAL A 340 10.82 -21.31 3.90
N TRP A 341 11.21 -20.16 4.46
CA TRP A 341 11.43 -20.01 5.89
C TRP A 341 10.17 -20.29 6.70
N ALA A 342 8.99 -19.89 6.22
CA ALA A 342 7.72 -20.20 6.88
C ALA A 342 7.52 -21.73 7.04
N GLN A 343 7.87 -22.51 6.01
CA GLN A 343 7.81 -23.98 6.08
C GLN A 343 8.92 -24.56 6.96
N MET A 344 10.12 -23.97 6.96
CA MET A 344 11.21 -24.41 7.83
C MET A 344 10.90 -24.26 9.33
N PHE A 345 10.06 -23.30 9.70
CA PHE A 345 9.58 -23.07 11.07
C PHE A 345 8.29 -23.82 11.43
N ASN A 346 7.79 -24.70 10.55
CA ASN A 346 6.67 -25.56 10.89
C ASN A 346 7.01 -26.40 12.13
N ARG A 347 6.05 -26.57 13.06
CA ARG A 347 6.29 -27.30 14.31
C ARG A 347 6.61 -28.78 14.07
N ASP A 348 5.81 -29.42 13.21
CA ASP A 348 5.79 -30.87 13.07
C ASP A 348 6.75 -31.39 11.98
N PHE A 349 6.97 -30.58 10.94
CA PHE A 349 7.74 -30.96 9.75
C PHE A 349 8.88 -29.98 9.43
N GLY A 350 9.08 -28.97 10.26
CA GLY A 350 10.01 -27.88 9.99
C GLY A 350 11.45 -28.26 10.28
N LEU A 351 12.33 -27.98 9.32
CA LEU A 351 13.76 -28.28 9.41
C LEU A 351 14.44 -27.65 10.64
N VAL A 352 13.94 -26.49 11.13
CA VAL A 352 14.55 -25.82 12.28
C VAL A 352 14.39 -26.63 13.56
N ASN A 353 13.21 -27.17 13.81
CA ASN A 353 12.97 -28.04 14.98
C ASN A 353 13.76 -29.34 14.88
N ASP A 354 13.79 -29.97 13.70
CA ASP A 354 14.52 -31.21 13.48
C ASP A 354 16.03 -31.05 13.65
N LEU A 355 16.61 -30.03 13.01
CA LEU A 355 18.07 -29.82 12.99
C LEU A 355 18.62 -29.52 14.39
N PHE A 356 17.89 -28.75 15.20
CA PHE A 356 18.33 -28.34 16.53
C PHE A 356 17.69 -29.18 17.65
N ASN A 357 16.92 -30.22 17.31
CA ASN A 357 16.18 -31.07 18.25
C ASN A 357 15.32 -30.26 19.23
N LEU A 358 14.52 -29.32 18.67
CA LEU A 358 13.63 -28.43 19.39
C LEU A 358 12.18 -28.91 19.23
N ASP A 359 11.33 -28.62 20.21
CA ASP A 359 9.86 -28.75 20.12
C ASP A 359 9.22 -27.37 20.35
N VAL A 360 9.52 -26.43 19.46
CA VAL A 360 9.01 -25.06 19.56
C VAL A 360 7.82 -24.88 18.63
N ASN A 361 6.70 -24.46 19.20
CA ASN A 361 5.58 -23.95 18.40
C ASN A 361 5.85 -22.48 18.03
N TRP A 362 6.48 -22.28 16.87
CA TRP A 362 6.91 -20.94 16.41
C TRP A 362 5.73 -20.00 16.20
N TYR A 363 4.57 -20.50 15.77
CA TYR A 363 3.37 -19.71 15.51
C TYR A 363 2.42 -19.59 16.71
N GLY A 364 2.59 -20.42 17.75
CA GLY A 364 1.67 -20.47 18.87
C GLY A 364 1.94 -19.48 19.98
N GLY A 365 3.15 -18.90 20.04
CA GLY A 365 3.54 -17.95 21.08
C GLY A 365 4.06 -16.64 20.50
N THR A 366 3.69 -15.53 21.12
CA THR A 366 4.11 -14.19 20.64
C THR A 366 5.62 -14.04 20.54
N TRP A 367 6.37 -14.47 21.57
CA TRP A 367 7.82 -14.32 21.57
C TRP A 367 8.54 -15.32 20.67
N SER A 368 8.03 -16.54 20.53
CA SER A 368 8.58 -17.51 19.54
C SER A 368 8.35 -17.01 18.12
N ALA A 369 7.17 -16.48 17.81
CA ALA A 369 6.87 -15.91 16.51
C ALA A 369 7.71 -14.66 16.19
N ARG A 370 7.91 -13.78 17.17
CA ARG A 370 8.81 -12.63 17.06
C ARG A 370 10.26 -13.04 16.81
N ALA A 371 10.74 -14.07 17.53
CA ALA A 371 12.08 -14.61 17.31
C ALA A 371 12.21 -15.22 15.90
N MET A 372 11.23 -15.99 15.45
CA MET A 372 11.16 -16.55 14.10
C MET A 372 11.30 -15.47 13.03
N VAL A 373 10.49 -14.41 13.11
CA VAL A 373 10.52 -13.31 12.14
C VAL A 373 11.87 -12.61 12.15
N LEU A 374 12.45 -12.36 13.35
CA LEU A 374 13.73 -11.69 13.48
C LEU A 374 14.90 -12.54 12.93
N ILE A 375 14.88 -13.86 13.16
CA ILE A 375 15.88 -14.81 12.63
C ILE A 375 15.84 -14.81 11.10
N ALA A 376 14.67 -15.03 10.51
CA ALA A 376 14.52 -15.07 9.06
C ALA A 376 14.90 -13.73 8.39
N ASN A 377 14.45 -12.61 8.96
CA ASN A 377 14.79 -11.29 8.45
C ASN A 377 16.28 -10.97 8.59
N THR A 378 16.91 -11.41 9.68
CA THR A 378 18.37 -11.30 9.86
C THR A 378 19.10 -12.10 8.80
N TRP A 379 18.66 -13.34 8.55
CA TRP A 379 19.29 -14.20 7.53
C TRP A 379 19.19 -13.60 6.12
N LEU A 380 18.09 -12.94 5.79
CA LEU A 380 17.94 -12.26 4.51
C LEU A 380 18.77 -10.97 4.40
N GLY A 381 18.93 -10.24 5.50
CA GLY A 381 19.53 -8.89 5.49
C GLY A 381 21.03 -8.85 5.71
N TRP A 382 21.64 -9.84 6.42
CA TRP A 382 23.08 -9.79 6.76
C TRP A 382 24.05 -9.78 5.56
N PRO A 383 23.75 -10.42 4.38
CA PRO A 383 24.69 -10.37 3.26
C PRO A 383 24.84 -8.96 2.68
N TYR A 384 23.77 -8.17 2.69
CA TYR A 384 23.81 -6.75 2.32
C TYR A 384 24.69 -5.95 3.28
N MET A 385 24.52 -6.15 4.60
CA MET A 385 25.37 -5.51 5.61
C MET A 385 26.83 -5.95 5.51
N PHE A 386 27.09 -7.22 5.15
CA PHE A 386 28.44 -7.71 4.86
C PHE A 386 29.10 -6.90 3.74
N LEU A 387 28.41 -6.68 2.62
CA LEU A 387 28.94 -5.90 1.49
C LEU A 387 29.28 -4.47 1.89
N ILE A 388 28.37 -3.82 2.59
CA ILE A 388 28.55 -2.44 3.05
C ILE A 388 29.72 -2.34 4.03
N CYS A 389 29.75 -3.20 5.05
CA CYS A 389 30.84 -3.23 6.02
C CYS A 389 32.19 -3.54 5.38
N LEU A 390 32.23 -4.47 4.42
CA LEU A 390 33.45 -4.80 3.70
C LEU A 390 33.97 -3.60 2.90
N GLY A 391 33.09 -2.90 2.19
CA GLY A 391 33.44 -1.69 1.45
C GLY A 391 33.96 -0.57 2.37
N ALA A 392 33.29 -0.34 3.48
CA ALA A 392 33.67 0.66 4.47
C ALA A 392 35.02 0.32 5.13
N LEU A 393 35.24 -0.97 5.50
CA LEU A 393 36.54 -1.42 6.05
C LEU A 393 37.70 -1.19 5.09
N GLN A 394 37.47 -1.36 3.78
CA GLN A 394 38.50 -1.13 2.75
C GLN A 394 38.74 0.35 2.44
N ALA A 395 37.83 1.22 2.81
CA ALA A 395 37.97 2.66 2.65
C ALA A 395 38.68 3.35 3.82
N LEU A 396 38.87 2.63 4.95
CA LEU A 396 39.58 3.19 6.12
C LEU A 396 41.06 3.40 5.81
N PRO A 397 41.66 4.55 6.24
CA PRO A 397 43.10 4.78 6.10
C PRO A 397 43.91 3.74 6.87
N SER A 398 44.85 3.05 6.19
CA SER A 398 45.74 2.06 6.80
C SER A 398 46.67 2.68 7.84
N ASP A 399 47.09 3.93 7.60
CA ASP A 399 48.07 4.66 8.44
C ASP A 399 47.61 4.77 9.90
N SER A 400 46.31 4.99 10.14
CA SER A 400 45.76 5.06 11.49
C SER A 400 45.84 3.73 12.25
N LEU A 401 45.65 2.61 11.54
CA LEU A 401 45.77 1.28 12.11
C LEU A 401 47.23 0.85 12.32
N GLU A 402 48.15 1.28 11.45
CA GLU A 402 49.57 1.04 11.57
C GLU A 402 50.16 1.87 12.75
N ALA A 403 49.79 3.14 12.89
CA ALA A 403 50.18 3.96 14.05
C ALA A 403 49.73 3.31 15.36
N ALA A 404 48.49 2.87 15.46
CA ALA A 404 47.98 2.18 16.62
C ALA A 404 48.74 0.90 16.98
N LYS A 405 49.22 0.15 15.97
CA LYS A 405 50.08 -1.02 16.22
C LYS A 405 51.46 -0.64 16.74
N ILE A 406 52.05 0.46 16.25
CA ILE A 406 53.32 1.00 16.73
C ILE A 406 53.19 1.43 18.20
N ASP A 407 52.04 2.03 18.56
CA ASP A 407 51.72 2.41 19.94
C ASP A 407 51.37 1.22 20.84
N GLY A 408 51.44 -0.01 20.36
CA GLY A 408 51.21 -1.24 21.12
C GLY A 408 49.73 -1.59 21.33
N ALA A 409 48.80 -1.01 20.60
CA ALA A 409 47.39 -1.34 20.70
C ALA A 409 47.12 -2.78 20.25
N THR A 410 46.36 -3.52 21.09
CA THR A 410 45.84 -4.83 20.66
C THR A 410 44.82 -4.70 19.57
N GLY A 411 44.59 -5.77 18.77
CA GLY A 411 43.57 -5.76 17.70
C GLY A 411 42.17 -5.39 18.20
N VAL A 412 41.80 -5.82 19.42
CA VAL A 412 40.51 -5.46 20.04
C VAL A 412 40.48 -3.98 20.43
N THR A 413 41.59 -3.45 20.94
CA THR A 413 41.70 -2.02 21.28
C THR A 413 41.59 -1.17 20.02
N ALA A 414 42.39 -1.46 19.00
CA ALA A 414 42.34 -0.76 17.71
C ALA A 414 40.94 -0.84 17.05
N PHE A 415 40.28 -1.98 17.15
CA PHE A 415 38.90 -2.11 16.68
C PHE A 415 37.94 -1.19 17.41
N ARG A 416 37.93 -1.22 18.76
CA ARG A 416 36.97 -0.45 19.57
C ARG A 416 37.22 1.07 19.55
N THR A 417 38.47 1.49 19.46
CA THR A 417 38.84 2.91 19.59
C THR A 417 39.01 3.61 18.26
N ILE A 418 39.29 2.89 17.18
CA ILE A 418 39.54 3.48 15.85
C ILE A 418 38.58 2.93 14.80
N THR A 419 38.59 1.60 14.57
CA THR A 419 37.85 1.01 13.43
C THR A 419 36.35 1.19 13.59
N LEU A 420 35.78 0.77 14.74
CA LEU A 420 34.32 0.81 14.96
C LEU A 420 33.74 2.23 14.95
N PRO A 421 34.34 3.23 15.63
CA PRO A 421 33.83 4.61 15.56
C PRO A 421 33.84 5.18 14.15
N LEU A 422 34.94 5.03 13.41
CA LEU A 422 35.03 5.50 12.03
C LEU A 422 34.04 4.81 11.08
N LEU A 423 33.85 3.49 11.25
CA LEU A 423 32.85 2.74 10.49
C LEU A 423 31.43 3.20 10.82
N LEU A 424 31.11 3.43 12.09
CA LEU A 424 29.79 3.87 12.48
C LEU A 424 29.47 5.24 11.88
N ILE A 425 30.42 6.18 11.88
CA ILE A 425 30.24 7.49 11.24
C ILE A 425 29.94 7.32 9.74
N ALA A 426 30.77 6.54 9.05
CA ALA A 426 30.61 6.32 7.62
C ALA A 426 29.32 5.57 7.25
N LEU A 427 28.88 4.62 8.10
CA LEU A 427 27.73 3.75 7.85
C LEU A 427 26.42 4.27 8.45
N THR A 428 26.44 5.27 9.31
CA THR A 428 25.21 5.78 9.97
C THR A 428 24.07 6.10 8.99
N PRO A 429 24.27 6.80 7.86
CA PRO A 429 23.17 7.05 6.92
C PRO A 429 22.54 5.76 6.39
N LEU A 430 23.35 4.73 6.15
CA LEU A 430 22.89 3.43 5.67
C LEU A 430 22.19 2.63 6.78
N LEU A 431 22.67 2.72 8.04
CA LEU A 431 22.01 2.09 9.18
C LEU A 431 20.65 2.74 9.47
N ILE A 432 20.54 4.07 9.36
CA ILE A 432 19.27 4.79 9.49
C ILE A 432 18.31 4.37 8.38
N SER A 433 18.77 4.30 7.13
CA SER A 433 17.96 3.83 6.01
C SER A 433 17.52 2.38 6.19
N SER A 434 18.38 1.52 6.73
CA SER A 434 18.07 0.13 7.04
C SER A 434 17.03 0.02 8.17
N PHE A 435 17.10 0.89 9.19
CA PHE A 435 16.08 0.97 10.22
C PHE A 435 14.72 1.36 9.63
N ALA A 436 14.66 2.41 8.82
CA ALA A 436 13.44 2.85 8.16
C ALA A 436 12.84 1.76 7.24
N PHE A 437 13.68 1.04 6.51
CA PHE A 437 13.28 -0.10 5.69
C PHE A 437 12.65 -1.22 6.52
N ASN A 438 13.32 -1.63 7.62
CA ASN A 438 12.80 -2.69 8.48
C ASN A 438 11.56 -2.24 9.27
N PHE A 439 11.45 -0.96 9.62
CA PHE A 439 10.27 -0.42 10.28
C PHE A 439 9.00 -0.57 9.40
N ASN A 440 9.16 -0.52 8.08
CA ASN A 440 8.10 -0.67 7.09
C ASN A 440 8.13 -2.03 6.35
N ASN A 441 8.69 -3.07 6.96
CA ASN A 441 8.88 -4.36 6.30
C ASN A 441 7.61 -5.21 6.33
N PHE A 442 6.66 -4.86 5.48
CA PHE A 442 5.41 -5.59 5.28
C PHE A 442 5.64 -7.07 4.93
N ASN A 443 6.49 -7.32 3.94
CA ASN A 443 6.69 -8.67 3.41
C ASN A 443 7.22 -9.66 4.44
N ALA A 444 8.13 -9.22 5.33
CA ALA A 444 8.69 -10.10 6.36
C ALA A 444 7.62 -10.62 7.32
N ILE A 445 6.60 -9.83 7.61
CA ILE A 445 5.51 -10.24 8.49
C ILE A 445 4.46 -11.03 7.71
N GLU A 446 3.94 -10.46 6.62
CA GLU A 446 2.81 -11.02 5.90
C GLU A 446 3.12 -12.39 5.30
N LEU A 447 4.29 -12.57 4.67
CA LEU A 447 4.65 -13.82 4.01
C LEU A 447 5.22 -14.88 4.96
N LEU A 448 5.76 -14.49 6.11
CA LEU A 448 6.36 -15.44 7.05
C LEU A 448 5.40 -15.85 8.15
N SER A 449 4.75 -14.90 8.82
CA SER A 449 3.91 -15.12 10.00
C SER A 449 2.43 -14.80 9.79
N GLY A 450 2.08 -14.01 8.75
CA GLY A 450 0.72 -13.49 8.58
C GLY A 450 0.22 -12.68 9.78
N GLY A 451 1.14 -12.12 10.58
CA GLY A 451 0.81 -11.43 11.83
C GLY A 451 0.66 -12.34 13.07
N HIS A 452 0.55 -13.66 12.88
CA HIS A 452 0.31 -14.60 14.00
C HIS A 452 1.31 -14.48 15.17
N PRO A 453 0.90 -14.91 16.38
CA PRO A 453 -0.41 -15.43 16.78
C PRO A 453 -1.44 -14.32 16.99
N PHE A 454 -2.71 -14.60 16.66
CA PHE A 454 -3.85 -13.79 17.06
C PHE A 454 -4.45 -14.34 18.35
N VAL A 455 -4.73 -13.48 19.31
CA VAL A 455 -5.51 -13.84 20.50
C VAL A 455 -6.98 -13.67 20.17
N ALA A 456 -7.82 -14.58 20.65
CA ALA A 456 -9.25 -14.51 20.38
C ALA A 456 -9.85 -13.17 20.87
N GLY A 457 -10.45 -12.42 19.96
CA GLY A 457 -10.99 -11.08 20.22
C GLY A 457 -10.05 -9.91 19.90
N ASP A 458 -8.78 -10.17 19.60
CA ASP A 458 -7.84 -9.11 19.22
C ASP A 458 -7.79 -8.94 17.69
N ALA A 459 -7.95 -7.69 17.24
CA ALA A 459 -7.75 -7.33 15.83
C ALA A 459 -6.27 -7.30 15.41
N VAL A 460 -5.35 -7.54 16.36
CA VAL A 460 -3.90 -7.38 16.23
C VAL A 460 -3.19 -8.69 16.53
N GLY A 461 -2.31 -9.09 15.63
CA GLY A 461 -1.47 -10.26 15.83
C GLY A 461 -0.17 -9.96 16.57
N GLY A 462 0.41 -10.99 17.18
CA GLY A 462 1.61 -10.89 18.02
C GLY A 462 2.87 -10.43 17.29
N THR A 463 2.95 -10.61 15.98
CA THR A 463 4.08 -10.19 15.13
C THR A 463 3.77 -8.99 14.25
N ASP A 464 2.57 -8.42 14.35
CA ASP A 464 2.19 -7.27 13.53
C ASP A 464 3.11 -6.08 13.69
N LEU A 465 3.40 -5.45 12.56
CA LEU A 465 3.96 -4.11 12.48
C LEU A 465 2.85 -3.09 12.20
N LEU A 466 3.12 -1.82 12.39
CA LEU A 466 2.14 -0.76 12.08
C LEU A 466 1.65 -0.82 10.63
N ILE A 467 2.53 -1.17 9.69
CA ILE A 467 2.18 -1.29 8.28
C ILE A 467 1.25 -2.48 7.99
N THR A 468 1.44 -3.64 8.64
CA THR A 468 0.55 -4.79 8.48
C THR A 468 -0.77 -4.57 9.20
N TYR A 469 -0.77 -3.84 10.31
CA TYR A 469 -1.98 -3.40 10.98
C TYR A 469 -2.80 -2.44 10.10
N ALA A 470 -2.16 -1.39 9.52
CA ALA A 470 -2.81 -0.49 8.59
C ALA A 470 -3.38 -1.24 7.36
N PHE A 471 -2.65 -2.21 6.83
CA PHE A 471 -3.12 -3.05 5.73
C PHE A 471 -4.38 -3.85 6.09
N ARG A 472 -4.42 -4.44 7.30
CA ARG A 472 -5.62 -5.17 7.76
C ARG A 472 -6.82 -4.26 7.97
N GLN A 473 -6.61 -3.03 8.44
CA GLN A 473 -7.69 -2.05 8.56
C GLN A 473 -8.24 -1.64 7.19
N ALA A 474 -7.38 -1.56 6.17
CA ALA A 474 -7.80 -1.19 4.82
C ALA A 474 -8.44 -2.35 4.03
N PHE A 475 -7.96 -3.60 4.26
CA PHE A 475 -8.30 -4.75 3.40
C PHE A 475 -8.76 -5.98 4.20
N GLY A 476 -9.06 -5.83 5.48
CA GLY A 476 -9.56 -6.93 6.32
C GLY A 476 -11.01 -7.30 5.97
N SER A 477 -11.38 -8.54 6.26
CA SER A 477 -12.64 -9.15 5.85
C SER A 477 -13.89 -8.63 6.57
N SER A 478 -13.77 -7.88 7.66
CA SER A 478 -14.93 -7.49 8.50
C SER A 478 -15.47 -6.09 8.24
N SER A 479 -14.64 -5.14 7.88
CA SER A 479 -15.01 -3.79 7.40
C SER A 479 -13.73 -3.06 6.99
N ALA A 480 -13.63 -2.62 5.76
CA ALA A 480 -12.48 -1.86 5.31
C ALA A 480 -12.61 -0.40 5.76
N ASP A 481 -11.64 0.10 6.52
CA ASP A 481 -11.55 1.49 6.94
C ASP A 481 -10.30 2.15 6.35
N TYR A 482 -10.45 2.72 5.17
CA TYR A 482 -9.35 3.38 4.46
C TYR A 482 -8.94 4.71 5.11
N GLY A 483 -9.90 5.43 5.73
CA GLY A 483 -9.63 6.67 6.46
C GLY A 483 -8.70 6.43 7.63
N PHE A 484 -9.06 5.49 8.49
CA PHE A 484 -8.25 5.11 9.65
C PHE A 484 -6.90 4.48 9.26
N ALA A 485 -6.88 3.56 8.29
CA ALA A 485 -5.64 2.99 7.77
C ALA A 485 -4.68 4.04 7.19
N SER A 486 -5.24 5.06 6.51
CA SER A 486 -4.49 6.21 6.03
C SER A 486 -3.91 7.05 7.17
N ALA A 487 -4.66 7.26 8.26
CA ALA A 487 -4.16 7.96 9.44
C ALA A 487 -3.00 7.20 10.11
N ILE A 488 -3.09 5.87 10.23
CA ILE A 488 -1.98 5.03 10.70
C ILE A 488 -0.76 5.19 9.78
N SER A 489 -0.96 5.20 8.46
CA SER A 489 0.13 5.38 7.48
C SER A 489 0.83 6.73 7.63
N VAL A 490 0.08 7.81 7.92
CA VAL A 490 0.63 9.13 8.23
C VAL A 490 1.41 9.10 9.56
N PHE A 491 0.90 8.43 10.60
CA PHE A 491 1.66 8.22 11.84
C PHE A 491 2.98 7.49 11.59
N ILE A 492 2.97 6.40 10.82
CA ILE A 492 4.18 5.68 10.43
C ILE A 492 5.19 6.63 9.79
N PHE A 493 4.74 7.43 8.82
CA PHE A 493 5.59 8.41 8.13
C PHE A 493 6.21 9.42 9.11
N LEU A 494 5.39 10.02 9.98
CA LEU A 494 5.86 11.00 10.96
C LEU A 494 6.84 10.40 11.97
N ILE A 495 6.59 9.19 12.43
CA ILE A 495 7.47 8.46 13.35
C ILE A 495 8.84 8.20 12.70
N VAL A 496 8.84 7.61 11.49
CA VAL A 496 10.08 7.29 10.77
C VAL A 496 10.85 8.55 10.41
N ALA A 497 10.15 9.60 9.94
CA ALA A 497 10.77 10.89 9.63
C ALA A 497 11.41 11.52 10.88
N THR A 498 10.72 11.48 12.02
CA THR A 498 11.23 12.03 13.29
C THR A 498 12.45 11.25 13.78
N ILE A 499 12.37 9.91 13.82
CA ILE A 499 13.49 9.06 14.23
C ILE A 499 14.69 9.31 13.30
N SER A 500 14.47 9.33 11.99
CA SER A 500 15.54 9.58 11.01
C SER A 500 16.16 10.97 11.18
N ALA A 501 15.35 12.01 11.34
CA ALA A 501 15.83 13.37 11.57
C ALA A 501 16.67 13.48 12.85
N VAL A 502 16.22 12.86 13.95
CA VAL A 502 16.97 12.81 15.22
C VAL A 502 18.30 12.08 15.03
N MET A 503 18.28 10.90 14.40
CA MET A 503 19.51 10.12 14.16
C MET A 503 20.50 10.88 13.26
N PHE A 504 20.05 11.53 12.19
CA PHE A 504 20.91 12.36 11.32
C PHE A 504 21.49 13.56 12.06
N ARG A 505 20.71 14.19 12.95
CA ARG A 505 21.22 15.29 13.78
C ARG A 505 22.36 14.86 14.71
N PHE A 506 22.23 13.67 15.32
CA PHE A 506 23.31 13.13 16.17
C PHE A 506 24.57 12.79 15.35
N THR A 507 24.42 12.27 14.14
CA THR A 507 25.55 11.92 13.26
C THR A 507 26.33 13.15 12.83
N ARG A 508 25.64 14.22 12.43
CA ARG A 508 26.29 15.46 12.03
C ARG A 508 27.22 16.02 13.13
N ASN A 509 26.81 15.93 14.39
CA ASN A 509 27.66 16.36 15.50
C ASN A 509 28.91 15.49 15.68
N GLN A 510 28.90 14.25 15.19
CA GLN A 510 30.08 13.37 15.22
C GLN A 510 31.03 13.64 14.04
N GLU A 511 30.51 13.97 12.87
CA GLU A 511 31.34 14.38 11.71
C GLU A 511 32.15 15.63 12.03
N ASP A 512 31.56 16.64 12.71
CA ASP A 512 32.22 17.89 13.11
C ASP A 512 33.35 17.67 14.14
N VAL A 513 33.39 16.54 14.85
CA VAL A 513 34.44 16.20 15.84
C VAL A 513 35.64 15.51 15.18
N TYR A 514 35.45 14.87 14.02
CA TYR A 514 36.49 14.11 13.32
C TYR A 514 36.96 14.76 12.02
N SER A 515 36.38 15.89 11.61
CA SER A 515 36.85 16.76 10.51
C SER A 515 37.78 17.86 11.07
#